data_f40c238c180c12a653bc42cc77f8e28a
#
_entry.id   f40c238c180c12a653bc42cc77f8e28a
#
_cell.length_a   1.000
_cell.length_b   1.000
_cell.length_c   1.000
_cell.angle_alpha   90.00
_cell.angle_beta   90.00
_cell.angle_gamma   90.00
#
_symmetry.space_group_name_H-M   'P 1'
#
loop_
_entity.id
_entity.type
_entity.pdbx_description
1 polymer ?
#
loop_
_entity_poly.entity_id
_entity_poly.type
_entity_poly.pdbx_seq_one_letter_code
_entity_poly.pdbx_strand_id
1 'polypeptide(L)'
;MSSSAVTKQGRATRERIVHAAAELIAEAGAAGTSLDDVRAATGASKSQLYHYFGDKHGLVEAVVDFQCATVLGLQARALGSVNDWQDLEAWAERMVTIVEDNGARGGCPIGTLAAALSDTDDLLRTSLSEAFRAWSDAIRGALARLRENGLLSADADLDALTTITLSAIQGGLLLAKTSRNADQLRTALAGAIAQLKSHGPA
;
A
#
# COMPACT_ATOMS: atom_id res chain seq x y z
N MET A 1 16.35 22.72 -25.12
CA MET A 1 16.60 21.77 -24.01
C MET A 1 16.02 20.43 -24.43
N SER A 2 16.89 19.48 -24.81
CA SER A 2 16.48 18.23 -25.46
C SER A 2 15.98 17.26 -24.39
N SER A 3 14.67 17.01 -24.35
CA SER A 3 14.10 15.90 -23.56
C SER A 3 14.58 14.60 -24.18
N SER A 4 15.61 13.99 -23.58
CA SER A 4 16.06 12.67 -23.97
C SER A 4 14.95 11.65 -23.66
N ALA A 5 14.24 11.22 -24.69
CA ALA A 5 13.23 10.18 -24.56
C ALA A 5 13.91 8.91 -23.98
N VAL A 6 13.54 8.55 -22.74
CA VAL A 6 14.04 7.34 -22.08
C VAL A 6 13.68 6.15 -22.96
N THR A 7 14.69 5.41 -23.45
CA THR A 7 14.50 4.26 -24.32
C THR A 7 13.70 3.15 -23.59
N LYS A 8 13.05 2.25 -24.34
CA LYS A 8 12.34 1.09 -23.76
C LYS A 8 13.25 0.29 -22.81
N GLN A 9 14.52 0.10 -23.22
CA GLN A 9 15.53 -0.58 -22.41
C GLN A 9 15.91 0.22 -21.14
N GLY A 10 15.98 1.56 -21.22
CA GLY A 10 16.26 2.41 -20.07
C GLY A 10 15.13 2.36 -19.03
N ARG A 11 13.87 2.34 -19.48
CA ARG A 11 12.71 2.15 -18.58
C ARG A 11 12.75 0.81 -17.87
N ALA A 12 12.94 -0.28 -18.60
CA ALA A 12 13.04 -1.62 -18.01
C ALA A 12 14.19 -1.72 -16.99
N THR A 13 15.33 -1.07 -17.26
CA THR A 13 16.44 -1.02 -16.30
C THR A 13 16.07 -0.24 -15.05
N ARG A 14 15.45 0.93 -15.18
CA ARG A 14 14.99 1.74 -14.03
C ARG A 14 13.97 0.97 -13.19
N GLU A 15 12.98 0.34 -13.81
CA GLU A 15 11.96 -0.48 -13.13
C GLU A 15 12.60 -1.62 -12.34
N ARG A 16 13.53 -2.37 -12.95
CA ARG A 16 14.25 -3.46 -12.27
C ARG A 16 15.02 -2.97 -11.04
N ILE A 17 15.64 -1.78 -11.13
CA ILE A 17 16.36 -1.18 -9.99
C ILE A 17 15.40 -0.81 -8.88
N VAL A 18 14.26 -0.18 -9.21
CA VAL A 18 13.23 0.22 -8.21
C VAL A 18 12.64 -1.01 -7.52
N HIS A 19 12.35 -2.10 -8.25
CA HIS A 19 11.88 -3.35 -7.66
C HIS A 19 12.87 -3.93 -6.65
N ALA A 20 14.13 -4.09 -7.03
CA ALA A 20 15.16 -4.61 -6.13
C ALA A 20 15.39 -3.70 -4.91
N ALA A 21 15.35 -2.37 -5.10
CA ALA A 21 15.44 -1.42 -4.01
C ALA A 21 14.24 -1.53 -3.06
N ALA A 22 13.03 -1.74 -3.58
CA ALA A 22 11.83 -1.93 -2.78
C ALA A 22 11.93 -3.20 -1.90
N GLU A 23 12.45 -4.31 -2.43
CA GLU A 23 12.70 -5.55 -1.68
C GLU A 23 13.72 -5.33 -0.57
N LEU A 24 14.88 -4.71 -0.87
CA LEU A 24 15.91 -4.41 0.11
C LEU A 24 15.40 -3.47 1.22
N ILE A 25 14.64 -2.43 0.85
CA ILE A 25 14.04 -1.50 1.81
C ILE A 25 12.98 -2.20 2.68
N ALA A 26 12.23 -3.14 2.14
CA ALA A 26 11.27 -3.92 2.93
C ALA A 26 11.95 -4.81 3.98
N GLU A 27 13.17 -5.32 3.69
CA GLU A 27 13.96 -6.17 4.57
C GLU A 27 14.77 -5.37 5.59
N ALA A 28 15.54 -4.40 5.14
CA ALA A 28 16.54 -3.67 5.95
C ALA A 28 16.10 -2.23 6.35
N GLY A 29 14.97 -1.76 5.84
CA GLY A 29 14.53 -0.37 5.99
C GLY A 29 15.26 0.59 5.04
N ALA A 30 14.68 1.79 4.83
CA ALA A 30 15.27 2.81 3.97
C ALA A 30 16.65 3.30 4.48
N ALA A 31 16.82 3.42 5.79
CA ALA A 31 18.09 3.81 6.40
C ALA A 31 19.18 2.74 6.19
N GLY A 32 18.82 1.46 6.35
CA GLY A 32 19.73 0.32 6.25
C GLY A 32 20.10 -0.08 4.82
N THR A 33 19.44 0.44 3.80
CA THR A 33 19.71 0.12 2.39
C THR A 33 20.59 1.19 1.76
N SER A 34 21.72 0.79 1.16
CA SER A 34 22.62 1.68 0.43
C SER A 34 22.49 1.53 -1.09
N LEU A 35 23.00 2.53 -1.85
CA LEU A 35 23.10 2.42 -3.31
C LEU A 35 24.03 1.26 -3.76
N ASP A 36 25.02 0.91 -2.93
CA ASP A 36 25.92 -0.21 -3.22
C ASP A 36 25.21 -1.57 -3.06
N ASP A 37 24.29 -1.71 -2.08
CA ASP A 37 23.46 -2.91 -1.94
C ASP A 37 22.55 -3.09 -3.15
N VAL A 38 21.91 -2.01 -3.60
CA VAL A 38 21.06 -2.01 -4.79
C VAL A 38 21.89 -2.33 -6.05
N ARG A 39 23.11 -1.80 -6.15
CA ARG A 39 24.04 -2.11 -7.23
C ARG A 39 24.41 -3.59 -7.24
N ALA A 40 24.72 -4.16 -6.07
CA ALA A 40 25.06 -5.58 -5.95
C ALA A 40 23.88 -6.48 -6.35
N ALA A 41 22.67 -6.17 -5.91
CA ALA A 41 21.47 -6.93 -6.22
C ALA A 41 21.04 -6.85 -7.69
N THR A 42 21.33 -5.72 -8.37
CA THR A 42 20.81 -5.47 -9.73
C THR A 42 21.87 -5.61 -10.83
N GLY A 43 23.15 -5.59 -10.50
CA GLY A 43 24.23 -5.47 -11.48
C GLY A 43 24.27 -4.12 -12.20
N ALA A 44 23.51 -3.12 -11.74
CA ALA A 44 23.53 -1.77 -12.32
C ALA A 44 24.88 -1.10 -12.04
N SER A 45 25.37 -0.30 -12.99
CA SER A 45 26.57 0.49 -12.75
C SER A 45 26.27 1.69 -11.83
N LYS A 46 27.28 2.20 -11.13
CA LYS A 46 27.16 3.42 -10.34
C LYS A 46 26.65 4.60 -11.17
N SER A 47 27.14 4.73 -12.40
CA SER A 47 26.70 5.77 -13.35
C SER A 47 25.20 5.64 -13.68
N GLN A 48 24.67 4.43 -13.86
CA GLN A 48 23.24 4.22 -14.08
C GLN A 48 22.39 4.63 -12.89
N LEU A 49 22.78 4.29 -11.66
CA LEU A 49 22.06 4.68 -10.45
C LEU A 49 21.99 6.20 -10.32
N TYR A 50 23.13 6.88 -10.47
CA TYR A 50 23.15 8.35 -10.42
C TYR A 50 22.41 9.00 -11.59
N HIS A 51 22.44 8.40 -12.77
CA HIS A 51 21.69 8.89 -13.93
C HIS A 51 20.17 8.81 -13.73
N TYR A 52 19.66 7.71 -13.12
CA TYR A 52 18.22 7.51 -12.96
C TYR A 52 17.64 8.17 -11.72
N PHE A 53 18.40 8.30 -10.65
CA PHE A 53 17.89 8.68 -9.34
C PHE A 53 18.61 9.88 -8.71
N GLY A 54 19.76 10.29 -9.24
CA GLY A 54 20.58 11.37 -8.66
C GLY A 54 21.36 10.89 -7.43
N ASP A 55 20.64 10.45 -6.40
CA ASP A 55 21.22 10.00 -5.14
C ASP A 55 20.34 8.93 -4.46
N LYS A 56 20.63 8.60 -3.19
CA LYS A 56 19.84 7.66 -2.39
C LYS A 56 18.42 8.18 -2.14
N HIS A 57 18.25 9.47 -1.93
CA HIS A 57 16.95 10.09 -1.67
C HIS A 57 16.03 9.92 -2.90
N GLY A 58 16.49 10.27 -4.10
CA GLY A 58 15.70 10.07 -5.32
C GLY A 58 15.39 8.60 -5.64
N LEU A 59 16.25 7.65 -5.19
CA LEU A 59 15.90 6.23 -5.26
C LEU A 59 14.77 5.88 -4.28
N VAL A 60 14.80 6.42 -3.05
CA VAL A 60 13.73 6.19 -2.05
C VAL A 60 12.42 6.82 -2.52
N GLU A 61 12.43 8.01 -3.11
CA GLU A 61 11.25 8.61 -3.75
C GLU A 61 10.65 7.68 -4.80
N ALA A 62 11.48 7.16 -5.71
CA ALA A 62 11.03 6.24 -6.75
C ALA A 62 10.45 4.93 -6.18
N VAL A 63 10.95 4.45 -5.06
CA VAL A 63 10.39 3.28 -4.34
C VAL A 63 9.05 3.62 -3.70
N VAL A 64 8.91 4.80 -3.08
CA VAL A 64 7.62 5.28 -2.53
C VAL A 64 6.57 5.34 -3.62
N ASP A 65 6.87 6.00 -4.75
CA ASP A 65 5.97 6.11 -5.91
C ASP A 65 5.54 4.73 -6.42
N PHE A 66 6.49 3.82 -6.57
CA PHE A 66 6.25 2.46 -7.04
C PHE A 66 5.35 1.67 -6.09
N GLN A 67 5.63 1.70 -4.78
CA GLN A 67 4.84 0.99 -3.78
C GLN A 67 3.43 1.57 -3.66
N CYS A 68 3.29 2.90 -3.67
CA CYS A 68 2.00 3.56 -3.67
C CYS A 68 1.18 3.16 -4.91
N ALA A 69 1.75 3.26 -6.11
CA ALA A 69 1.05 2.90 -7.34
C ALA A 69 0.62 1.42 -7.35
N THR A 70 1.48 0.52 -6.86
CA THR A 70 1.21 -0.92 -6.80
C THR A 70 0.05 -1.21 -5.85
N VAL A 71 0.13 -0.75 -4.59
CA VAL A 71 -0.90 -1.01 -3.58
C VAL A 71 -2.23 -0.37 -4.00
N LEU A 72 -2.21 0.92 -4.38
CA LEU A 72 -3.44 1.63 -4.75
C LEU A 72 -4.09 1.05 -6.00
N GLY A 73 -3.30 0.63 -6.99
CA GLY A 73 -3.82 -0.01 -8.19
C GLY A 73 -4.52 -1.35 -7.89
N LEU A 74 -4.00 -2.13 -6.94
CA LEU A 74 -4.63 -3.37 -6.48
C LEU A 74 -5.92 -3.08 -5.71
N GLN A 75 -5.88 -2.15 -4.76
CA GLN A 75 -7.02 -1.81 -3.91
C GLN A 75 -8.16 -1.15 -4.71
N ALA A 76 -7.85 -0.22 -5.60
CA ALA A 76 -8.87 0.43 -6.43
C ALA A 76 -9.63 -0.57 -7.31
N ARG A 77 -8.92 -1.54 -7.92
CA ARG A 77 -9.57 -2.59 -8.71
C ARG A 77 -10.44 -3.50 -7.84
N ALA A 78 -9.92 -3.96 -6.71
CA ALA A 78 -10.61 -4.91 -5.86
C ALA A 78 -11.84 -4.26 -5.18
N LEU A 79 -11.69 -3.06 -4.63
CA LEU A 79 -12.78 -2.32 -4.00
C LEU A 79 -13.78 -1.76 -5.04
N GLY A 80 -13.33 -1.49 -6.28
CA GLY A 80 -14.19 -1.03 -7.36
C GLY A 80 -15.27 -2.03 -7.78
N SER A 81 -15.08 -3.32 -7.49
CA SER A 81 -16.04 -4.39 -7.78
C SER A 81 -16.95 -4.77 -6.60
N VAL A 82 -16.80 -4.13 -5.43
CA VAL A 82 -17.63 -4.41 -4.25
C VAL A 82 -19.02 -3.79 -4.43
N ASN A 83 -20.07 -4.64 -4.39
CA ASN A 83 -21.47 -4.23 -4.50
C ASN A 83 -22.32 -4.76 -3.35
N ASP A 84 -21.87 -5.81 -2.65
CA ASP A 84 -22.57 -6.40 -1.52
C ASP A 84 -21.59 -6.87 -0.43
N TRP A 85 -22.12 -7.44 0.66
CA TRP A 85 -21.30 -7.93 1.78
C TRP A 85 -20.42 -9.10 1.39
N GLN A 86 -20.85 -9.96 0.47
CA GLN A 86 -20.08 -11.11 0.01
C GLN A 86 -18.84 -10.65 -0.77
N ASP A 87 -18.99 -9.64 -1.62
CA ASP A 87 -17.86 -9.03 -2.34
C ASP A 87 -16.85 -8.43 -1.37
N LEU A 88 -17.34 -7.72 -0.33
CA LEU A 88 -16.47 -7.08 0.68
C LEU A 88 -15.73 -8.14 1.52
N GLU A 89 -16.41 -9.22 1.92
CA GLU A 89 -15.80 -10.34 2.63
C GLU A 89 -14.77 -11.07 1.75
N ALA A 90 -15.08 -11.29 0.48
CA ALA A 90 -14.14 -11.88 -0.47
C ALA A 90 -12.90 -11.00 -0.71
N TRP A 91 -13.06 -9.67 -0.72
CA TRP A 91 -11.93 -8.75 -0.76
C TRP A 91 -11.06 -8.86 0.49
N ALA A 92 -11.67 -8.91 1.68
CA ALA A 92 -10.96 -9.06 2.95
C ALA A 92 -10.20 -10.40 3.00
N GLU A 93 -10.82 -11.49 2.60
CA GLU A 93 -10.20 -12.82 2.58
C GLU A 93 -9.03 -12.89 1.59
N ARG A 94 -9.14 -12.29 0.40
CA ARG A 94 -8.00 -12.18 -0.52
C ARG A 94 -6.81 -11.45 0.09
N MET A 95 -7.08 -10.41 0.88
CA MET A 95 -6.00 -9.67 1.59
C MET A 95 -5.31 -10.57 2.63
N VAL A 96 -6.09 -11.36 3.38
CA VAL A 96 -5.56 -12.32 4.35
C VAL A 96 -4.73 -13.40 3.64
N THR A 97 -5.23 -13.98 2.58
CA THR A 97 -4.53 -15.01 1.77
C THR A 97 -3.17 -14.50 1.28
N ILE A 98 -3.10 -13.27 0.75
CA ILE A 98 -1.83 -12.65 0.32
C ILE A 98 -0.83 -12.57 1.48
N VAL A 99 -1.31 -12.24 2.68
CA VAL A 99 -0.46 -12.15 3.88
C VAL A 99 -0.01 -13.55 4.34
N GLU A 100 -0.88 -14.55 4.28
CA GLU A 100 -0.55 -15.95 4.57
C GLU A 100 0.51 -16.51 3.62
N ASP A 101 0.29 -16.34 2.32
CA ASP A 101 1.21 -16.81 1.27
C ASP A 101 2.61 -16.19 1.40
N ASN A 102 2.70 -14.97 1.92
CA ASN A 102 3.96 -14.29 2.21
C ASN A 102 4.51 -14.60 3.63
N GLY A 103 3.96 -15.57 4.35
CA GLY A 103 4.37 -15.93 5.72
C GLY A 103 4.22 -14.77 6.72
N ALA A 104 3.21 -13.93 6.53
CA ALA A 104 2.93 -12.72 7.30
C ALA A 104 4.16 -11.77 7.40
N ARG A 105 4.92 -11.65 6.30
CA ARG A 105 6.10 -10.78 6.20
C ARG A 105 5.74 -9.46 5.52
N GLY A 106 6.59 -8.44 5.69
CA GLY A 106 6.48 -7.14 5.00
C GLY A 106 5.46 -6.18 5.62
N GLY A 107 4.23 -6.63 5.87
CA GLY A 107 3.13 -5.75 6.31
C GLY A 107 2.63 -4.87 5.15
N CYS A 108 2.09 -3.68 5.47
CA CYS A 108 1.71 -2.70 4.46
C CYS A 108 2.94 -1.95 3.95
N PRO A 109 3.29 -2.01 2.64
CA PRO A 109 4.42 -1.24 2.11
C PRO A 109 4.29 0.26 2.36
N ILE A 110 3.10 0.85 2.11
CA ILE A 110 2.83 2.28 2.37
C ILE A 110 2.97 2.59 3.87
N GLY A 111 2.36 1.77 4.74
CA GLY A 111 2.41 1.96 6.19
C GLY A 111 3.83 1.83 6.75
N THR A 112 4.63 0.90 6.23
CA THR A 112 6.03 0.73 6.64
C THR A 112 6.88 1.94 6.23
N LEU A 113 6.72 2.45 5.01
CA LEU A 113 7.42 3.65 4.54
C LEU A 113 6.96 4.90 5.30
N ALA A 114 5.66 5.04 5.56
CA ALA A 114 5.13 6.16 6.35
C ALA A 114 5.71 6.19 7.77
N ALA A 115 5.74 5.05 8.45
CA ALA A 115 6.33 4.95 9.79
C ALA A 115 7.83 5.26 9.83
N ALA A 116 8.56 5.01 8.73
CA ALA A 116 10.00 5.23 8.67
C ALA A 116 10.40 6.64 8.21
N LEU A 117 9.58 7.31 7.40
CA LEU A 117 9.99 8.51 6.66
C LEU A 117 9.24 9.78 7.03
N SER A 118 8.01 9.68 7.60
CA SER A 118 7.15 10.84 7.81
C SER A 118 7.71 11.89 8.79
N ASP A 119 8.55 11.49 9.74
CA ASP A 119 9.15 12.40 10.70
C ASP A 119 10.45 13.06 10.20
N THR A 120 10.99 12.55 9.09
CA THR A 120 12.32 12.97 8.60
C THR A 120 12.29 13.61 7.21
N ASP A 121 11.16 13.50 6.48
CA ASP A 121 11.02 13.97 5.12
C ASP A 121 9.58 14.44 4.82
N ASP A 122 9.38 15.75 4.77
CA ASP A 122 8.08 16.37 4.56
C ASP A 122 7.49 16.11 3.16
N LEU A 123 8.32 15.96 2.14
CA LEU A 123 7.86 15.66 0.79
C LEU A 123 7.34 14.22 0.71
N LEU A 124 8.12 13.27 1.23
CA LEU A 124 7.69 11.86 1.30
C LEU A 124 6.48 11.67 2.22
N ARG A 125 6.43 12.38 3.36
CA ARG A 125 5.25 12.41 4.23
C ARG A 125 4.00 12.85 3.47
N THR A 126 4.11 13.90 2.65
CA THR A 126 2.99 14.40 1.85
C THR A 126 2.54 13.37 0.83
N SER A 127 3.46 12.78 0.06
CA SER A 127 3.16 11.72 -0.92
C SER A 127 2.50 10.49 -0.27
N LEU A 128 2.98 10.05 0.88
CA LEU A 128 2.42 8.93 1.64
C LEU A 128 1.03 9.26 2.22
N SER A 129 0.82 10.49 2.68
CA SER A 129 -0.49 10.97 3.12
C SER A 129 -1.50 10.98 1.97
N GLU A 130 -1.08 11.42 0.78
CA GLU A 130 -1.90 11.37 -0.44
C GLU A 130 -2.25 9.93 -0.85
N ALA A 131 -1.31 9.01 -0.70
CA ALA A 131 -1.56 7.59 -0.95
C ALA A 131 -2.60 7.01 0.02
N PHE A 132 -2.53 7.31 1.31
CA PHE A 132 -3.56 6.89 2.26
C PHE A 132 -4.92 7.54 1.99
N ARG A 133 -4.95 8.80 1.57
CA ARG A 133 -6.19 9.46 1.15
C ARG A 133 -6.81 8.75 -0.05
N ALA A 134 -6.01 8.42 -1.08
CA ALA A 134 -6.50 7.69 -2.25
C ALA A 134 -7.03 6.28 -1.88
N TRP A 135 -6.40 5.61 -0.91
CA TRP A 135 -6.93 4.34 -0.40
C TRP A 135 -8.24 4.53 0.37
N SER A 136 -8.33 5.57 1.19
CA SER A 136 -9.57 5.96 1.87
C SER A 136 -10.69 6.23 0.85
N ASP A 137 -10.41 6.95 -0.22
CA ASP A 137 -11.38 7.25 -1.27
C ASP A 137 -11.90 5.97 -1.96
N ALA A 138 -11.02 4.98 -2.17
CA ALA A 138 -11.42 3.67 -2.72
C ALA A 138 -12.34 2.90 -1.76
N ILE A 139 -12.03 2.87 -0.46
CA ILE A 139 -12.89 2.25 0.57
C ILE A 139 -14.23 3.00 0.64
N ARG A 140 -14.20 4.32 0.73
CA ARG A 140 -15.39 5.16 0.80
C ARG A 140 -16.30 4.94 -0.43
N GLY A 141 -15.71 4.80 -1.60
CA GLY A 141 -16.45 4.47 -2.83
C GLY A 141 -17.15 3.10 -2.76
N ALA A 142 -16.52 2.08 -2.19
CA ALA A 142 -17.15 0.79 -1.93
C ALA A 142 -18.31 0.93 -0.93
N LEU A 143 -18.11 1.64 0.19
CA LEU A 143 -19.16 1.87 1.18
C LEU A 143 -20.34 2.70 0.61
N ALA A 144 -20.07 3.66 -0.27
CA ALA A 144 -21.11 4.42 -0.96
C ALA A 144 -22.01 3.51 -1.81
N ARG A 145 -21.41 2.56 -2.56
CA ARG A 145 -22.20 1.58 -3.35
C ARG A 145 -23.00 0.65 -2.44
N LEU A 146 -22.45 0.18 -1.33
CA LEU A 146 -23.22 -0.60 -0.35
C LEU A 146 -24.44 0.18 0.17
N ARG A 147 -24.27 1.49 0.41
CA ARG A 147 -25.38 2.37 0.83
C ARG A 147 -26.40 2.56 -0.31
N GLU A 148 -25.96 2.80 -1.54
CA GLU A 148 -26.84 2.90 -2.72
C GLU A 148 -27.63 1.61 -2.98
N ASN A 149 -27.05 0.45 -2.67
CA ASN A 149 -27.70 -0.85 -2.75
C ASN A 149 -28.57 -1.20 -1.52
N GLY A 150 -28.75 -0.26 -0.59
CA GLY A 150 -29.60 -0.43 0.60
C GLY A 150 -29.02 -1.35 1.67
N LEU A 151 -27.72 -1.61 1.65
CA LEU A 151 -27.03 -2.46 2.63
C LEU A 151 -26.45 -1.67 3.81
N LEU A 152 -26.21 -0.36 3.64
CA LEU A 152 -25.90 0.58 4.69
C LEU A 152 -27.03 1.61 4.80
N SER A 153 -27.27 2.10 6.01
CA SER A 153 -28.25 3.14 6.27
C SER A 153 -27.91 4.44 5.54
N ALA A 154 -28.92 5.22 5.15
CA ALA A 154 -28.74 6.48 4.43
C ALA A 154 -27.98 7.53 5.27
N ASP A 155 -28.10 7.48 6.60
CA ASP A 155 -27.46 8.35 7.57
C ASP A 155 -26.10 7.82 8.08
N ALA A 156 -25.61 6.67 7.56
CA ALA A 156 -24.31 6.14 7.95
C ALA A 156 -23.18 7.13 7.62
N ASP A 157 -22.36 7.44 8.61
CA ASP A 157 -21.17 8.29 8.44
C ASP A 157 -20.07 7.51 7.71
N LEU A 158 -20.06 7.64 6.37
CA LEU A 158 -19.09 6.93 5.54
C LEU A 158 -17.64 7.34 5.82
N ASP A 159 -17.39 8.57 6.27
CA ASP A 159 -16.02 9.04 6.52
C ASP A 159 -15.46 8.40 7.80
N ALA A 160 -16.27 8.32 8.85
CA ALA A 160 -15.91 7.59 10.07
C ALA A 160 -15.72 6.10 9.79
N LEU A 161 -16.64 5.45 9.07
CA LEU A 161 -16.58 4.03 8.73
C LEU A 161 -15.36 3.71 7.84
N THR A 162 -15.01 4.59 6.89
CA THR A 162 -13.80 4.49 6.08
C THR A 162 -12.55 4.52 6.95
N THR A 163 -12.48 5.48 7.88
CA THR A 163 -11.33 5.64 8.78
C THR A 163 -11.16 4.40 9.67
N ILE A 164 -12.24 3.89 10.24
CA ILE A 164 -12.25 2.66 11.05
C ILE A 164 -11.73 1.47 10.23
N THR A 165 -12.23 1.31 9.01
CA THR A 165 -11.85 0.21 8.12
C THR A 165 -10.37 0.28 7.76
N LEU A 166 -9.87 1.44 7.34
CA LEU A 166 -8.45 1.61 7.01
C LEU A 166 -7.55 1.40 8.23
N SER A 167 -7.97 1.89 9.40
CA SER A 167 -7.23 1.68 10.66
C SER A 167 -7.17 0.20 11.04
N ALA A 168 -8.26 -0.56 10.88
CA ALA A 168 -8.27 -2.00 11.10
C ALA A 168 -7.33 -2.74 10.15
N ILE A 169 -7.27 -2.35 8.87
CA ILE A 169 -6.32 -2.90 7.89
C ILE A 169 -4.89 -2.64 8.35
N GLN A 170 -4.53 -1.38 8.65
CA GLN A 170 -3.16 -1.03 9.02
C GLN A 170 -2.72 -1.68 10.33
N GLY A 171 -3.59 -1.69 11.35
CA GLY A 171 -3.35 -2.37 12.62
C GLY A 171 -3.23 -3.88 12.45
N GLY A 172 -4.14 -4.50 11.68
CA GLY A 172 -4.12 -5.93 11.39
C GLY A 172 -2.85 -6.36 10.65
N LEU A 173 -2.41 -5.60 9.64
CA LEU A 173 -1.17 -5.86 8.90
C LEU A 173 0.09 -5.72 9.78
N LEU A 174 0.12 -4.71 10.65
CA LEU A 174 1.23 -4.53 11.60
C LEU A 174 1.31 -5.69 12.60
N LEU A 175 0.19 -6.06 13.20
CA LEU A 175 0.12 -7.16 14.17
C LEU A 175 0.44 -8.50 13.50
N ALA A 176 -0.07 -8.77 12.30
CA ALA A 176 0.24 -9.97 11.53
C ALA A 176 1.75 -10.07 11.25
N LYS A 177 2.37 -8.99 10.79
CA LYS A 177 3.83 -8.92 10.56
C LYS A 177 4.62 -9.22 11.83
N THR A 178 4.21 -8.66 12.97
CA THR A 178 4.92 -8.77 14.24
C THR A 178 4.79 -10.18 14.84
N SER A 179 3.59 -10.77 14.78
CA SER A 179 3.33 -12.12 15.30
C SER A 179 3.65 -13.26 14.33
N ARG A 180 3.96 -12.93 13.06
CA ARG A 180 4.07 -13.90 11.95
C ARG A 180 2.82 -14.77 11.81
N ASN A 181 1.66 -14.17 12.05
CA ASN A 181 0.36 -14.82 12.00
C ASN A 181 -0.69 -13.91 11.34
N ALA A 182 -1.27 -14.35 10.23
CA ALA A 182 -2.29 -13.62 9.47
C ALA A 182 -3.65 -13.55 10.19
N ASP A 183 -3.90 -14.38 11.22
CA ASP A 183 -5.15 -14.35 12.01
C ASP A 183 -5.40 -12.99 12.65
N GLN A 184 -4.34 -12.22 12.94
CA GLN A 184 -4.46 -10.86 13.45
C GLN A 184 -5.16 -9.94 12.44
N LEU A 185 -4.79 -10.04 11.16
CA LEU A 185 -5.45 -9.29 10.08
C LEU A 185 -6.86 -9.81 9.84
N ARG A 186 -7.06 -11.14 9.81
CA ARG A 186 -8.38 -11.77 9.65
C ARG A 186 -9.36 -11.27 10.71
N THR A 187 -8.94 -11.27 11.98
CA THR A 187 -9.77 -10.81 13.11
C THR A 187 -10.08 -9.31 12.99
N ALA A 188 -9.09 -8.49 12.63
CA ALA A 188 -9.29 -7.04 12.48
C ALA A 188 -10.28 -6.72 11.35
N LEU A 189 -10.15 -7.40 10.20
CA LEU A 189 -11.05 -7.21 9.06
C LEU A 189 -12.46 -7.74 9.35
N ALA A 190 -12.59 -8.90 10.00
CA ALA A 190 -13.89 -9.42 10.43
C ALA A 190 -14.59 -8.45 11.39
N GLY A 191 -13.86 -7.87 12.34
CA GLY A 191 -14.38 -6.86 13.25
C GLY A 191 -14.83 -5.59 12.52
N ALA A 192 -14.03 -5.09 11.57
CA ALA A 192 -14.39 -3.94 10.75
C ALA A 192 -15.66 -4.21 9.93
N ILE A 193 -15.78 -5.38 9.28
CA ILE A 193 -16.97 -5.76 8.50
C ILE A 193 -18.20 -5.92 9.42
N ALA A 194 -18.05 -6.50 10.61
CA ALA A 194 -19.14 -6.60 11.58
C ALA A 194 -19.63 -5.21 12.02
N GLN A 195 -18.71 -4.28 12.25
CA GLN A 195 -19.03 -2.88 12.53
C GLN A 195 -19.79 -2.25 11.36
N LEU A 196 -19.35 -2.41 10.12
CA LEU A 196 -20.06 -1.91 8.95
C LEU A 196 -21.49 -2.46 8.87
N LYS A 197 -21.67 -3.77 9.05
CA LYS A 197 -22.99 -4.43 9.03
C LYS A 197 -23.94 -3.93 10.13
N SER A 198 -23.40 -3.49 11.29
CA SER A 198 -24.23 -2.91 12.36
C SER A 198 -24.85 -1.56 11.99
N HIS A 199 -24.37 -0.92 10.91
CA HIS A 199 -24.96 0.28 10.31
C HIS A 199 -25.89 -0.04 9.12
N GLY A 200 -26.41 -1.26 9.03
CA GLY A 200 -27.43 -1.63 8.06
C GLY A 200 -28.76 -0.87 8.32
N PRO A 201 -29.67 -0.88 7.34
CA PRO A 201 -31.00 -0.31 7.52
C PRO A 201 -31.77 -1.05 8.64
N ALA A 202 -32.61 -0.30 9.35
CA ALA A 202 -33.49 -0.81 10.39
C ALA A 202 -34.55 -1.76 9.83
#